data_700998bff28f669206c54f4ed96a56f9
#
_entry.id   700998bff28f669206c54f4ed96a56f9
#
_cell.length_a   1.000
_cell.length_b   1.000
_cell.length_c   1.000
_cell.angle_alpha   90.00
_cell.angle_beta   90.00
_cell.angle_gamma   90.00
#
_symmetry.space_group_name_H-M   'P 1'
#
loop_
_entity.id
_entity.type
_entity.pdbx_description
1 polymer ?
#
loop_
_entity_poly.entity_id
_entity_poly.type
_entity_poly.pdbx_seq_one_letter_code
_entity_poly.pdbx_strand_id
1 'polypeptide(L)'
;MSAMTADAGDVAQRSFREVWVISLGHALTHWYPATFYILLPFIGRELGLNYSEIGSILTCQYAAGAIANVPGGIFVDTVGRKGLLMAIALSWIGLPYLVMGLTHSYWMLLVCAAFVGIGNNLWHPTAIPLLAQSFPQRRGLVVSIHAMGGNLGDAIAPLVVGPMLAVLNWREVVVMNVVPGLIGSVLLLVLLGNIEEKAPARAARPDAAGALAGLRMLFANRTVLMLSLGSGVRAMTAMTLLTFLPLFLADQLGYSPAIVGACLFALQGAGFVAAPIAGHLSDRVGRRSIIMSSMVMSAVVLVAMAFAGRSPLFVLFVAFLGFFLFAIRAVLQAWLLDATPSHMGGTSIGILFGAQAAGAAIGPLVGGVLADHYGIIAVFYFLAATIVVANMFIFFTPLTPAEEERARA
;
A
#
# COMPACT_ATOMS: atom_id res chain seq x y z
N MET A 1 -27.11 18.49 47.48
CA MET A 1 -27.47 17.71 46.28
C MET A 1 -27.73 18.72 45.17
N SER A 2 -26.77 19.03 44.38
CA SER A 2 -26.92 19.85 43.15
C SER A 2 -26.01 19.27 42.09
N ALA A 3 -26.65 18.94 41.01
CA ALA A 3 -26.21 18.17 39.87
C ALA A 3 -24.90 18.61 39.25
N MET A 4 -23.98 17.70 39.18
CA MET A 4 -22.96 17.65 38.09
C MET A 4 -23.63 17.03 36.87
N THR A 5 -24.37 17.81 36.11
CA THR A 5 -24.58 17.54 34.70
C THR A 5 -23.36 18.08 33.95
N ALA A 6 -22.29 17.27 33.89
CA ALA A 6 -21.20 17.54 33.01
C ALA A 6 -21.68 17.45 31.56
N ASP A 7 -21.64 18.56 30.94
CA ASP A 7 -21.55 18.90 29.54
C ASP A 7 -21.08 17.69 28.69
N ALA A 8 -22.01 16.87 28.22
CA ALA A 8 -21.83 15.99 27.10
C ALA A 8 -21.81 16.88 25.84
N GLY A 9 -20.72 17.66 25.73
CA GLY A 9 -20.50 18.57 24.63
C GLY A 9 -20.76 17.86 23.32
N ASP A 10 -21.67 18.44 22.61
CA ASP A 10 -22.12 18.23 21.25
C ASP A 10 -20.99 17.70 20.34
N VAL A 11 -20.76 16.39 20.37
CA VAL A 11 -20.03 15.70 19.32
C VAL A 11 -21.00 15.70 18.16
N ALA A 12 -20.99 16.80 17.39
CA ALA A 12 -21.76 16.92 16.18
C ALA A 12 -21.64 15.59 15.42
N GLN A 13 -22.75 14.84 15.32
CA GLN A 13 -22.79 13.57 14.62
C GLN A 13 -22.31 13.81 13.19
N ARG A 14 -21.03 13.53 12.93
CA ARG A 14 -20.46 13.72 11.60
C ARG A 14 -21.22 12.90 10.58
N SER A 15 -21.50 13.49 9.45
CA SER A 15 -22.26 12.87 8.38
C SER A 15 -21.45 11.73 7.75
N PHE A 16 -22.10 10.61 7.46
CA PHE A 16 -21.51 9.49 6.70
C PHE A 16 -21.03 9.93 5.30
N ARG A 17 -21.46 11.11 4.83
CA ARG A 17 -20.93 11.79 3.65
C ARG A 17 -19.43 12.06 3.75
N GLU A 18 -18.93 12.43 4.93
CA GLU A 18 -17.49 12.68 5.16
C GLU A 18 -16.66 11.41 4.95
N VAL A 19 -17.19 10.25 5.36
CA VAL A 19 -16.54 8.95 5.13
C VAL A 19 -16.34 8.70 3.63
N TRP A 20 -17.35 8.97 2.81
CA TRP A 20 -17.26 8.79 1.36
C TRP A 20 -16.29 9.79 0.71
N VAL A 21 -16.29 11.05 1.13
CA VAL A 21 -15.37 12.09 0.62
C VAL A 21 -13.93 11.73 0.95
N ILE A 22 -13.65 11.31 2.19
CA ILE A 22 -12.31 10.87 2.60
C ILE A 22 -11.90 9.59 1.85
N SER A 23 -12.81 8.65 1.65
CA SER A 23 -12.54 7.40 0.92
C SER A 23 -12.29 7.63 -0.56
N LEU A 24 -12.98 8.60 -1.18
CA LEU A 24 -12.71 9.04 -2.55
C LEU A 24 -11.32 9.70 -2.64
N GLY A 25 -10.98 10.57 -1.69
CA GLY A 25 -9.63 11.14 -1.60
C GLY A 25 -8.57 10.04 -1.48
N HIS A 26 -8.81 8.98 -0.71
CA HIS A 26 -7.93 7.83 -0.59
C HIS A 26 -7.80 7.05 -1.92
N ALA A 27 -8.90 6.88 -2.66
CA ALA A 27 -8.85 6.31 -4.00
C ALA A 27 -7.94 7.12 -4.93
N LEU A 28 -7.99 8.45 -4.84
CA LEU A 28 -7.14 9.34 -5.65
C LEU A 28 -5.67 9.28 -5.22
N THR A 29 -5.33 9.11 -3.93
CA THR A 29 -3.94 8.94 -3.50
C THR A 29 -3.33 7.64 -4.04
N HIS A 30 -4.13 6.58 -4.19
CA HIS A 30 -3.72 5.31 -4.79
C HIS A 30 -3.74 5.33 -6.33
N TRP A 31 -4.59 6.14 -6.92
CA TRP A 31 -4.68 6.34 -8.36
C TRP A 31 -3.33 6.75 -8.97
N TYR A 32 -2.60 7.63 -8.33
CA TYR A 32 -1.32 8.13 -8.83
C TYR A 32 -0.24 7.03 -8.96
N PRO A 33 0.13 6.28 -7.91
CA PRO A 33 1.11 5.22 -8.05
C PRO A 33 0.63 4.11 -8.99
N ALA A 34 -0.67 3.77 -9.01
CA ALA A 34 -1.21 2.77 -9.92
C ALA A 34 -1.11 3.22 -11.39
N THR A 35 -1.35 4.51 -11.67
CA THR A 35 -1.08 5.11 -12.98
C THR A 35 0.41 5.04 -13.32
N PHE A 36 1.29 5.32 -12.37
CA PHE A 36 2.72 5.35 -12.63
C PHE A 36 3.28 4.01 -13.07
N TYR A 37 2.81 2.90 -12.51
CA TYR A 37 3.25 1.56 -12.90
C TYR A 37 3.02 1.28 -14.39
N ILE A 38 1.85 1.63 -14.93
CA ILE A 38 1.56 1.39 -16.35
C ILE A 38 2.32 2.34 -17.28
N LEU A 39 2.84 3.47 -16.78
CA LEU A 39 3.65 4.42 -17.54
C LEU A 39 5.12 3.99 -17.65
N LEU A 40 5.62 3.14 -16.76
CA LEU A 40 7.05 2.76 -16.70
C LEU A 40 7.63 2.29 -18.05
N PRO A 41 6.96 1.45 -18.86
CA PRO A 41 7.47 1.05 -20.16
C PRO A 41 7.66 2.23 -21.12
N PHE A 42 6.77 3.23 -21.07
CA PHE A 42 6.84 4.40 -21.94
C PHE A 42 7.93 5.37 -21.49
N ILE A 43 8.05 5.61 -20.21
CA ILE A 43 9.09 6.44 -19.60
C ILE A 43 10.46 5.83 -19.88
N GLY A 44 10.59 4.52 -19.66
CA GLY A 44 11.85 3.79 -19.88
C GLY A 44 12.32 3.86 -21.33
N ARG A 45 11.40 3.65 -22.29
CA ARG A 45 11.73 3.72 -23.72
C ARG A 45 12.10 5.13 -24.18
N GLU A 46 11.34 6.15 -23.75
CA GLU A 46 11.58 7.53 -24.17
C GLU A 46 12.90 8.11 -23.62
N LEU A 47 13.21 7.79 -22.37
CA LEU A 47 14.41 8.29 -21.70
C LEU A 47 15.62 7.34 -21.82
N GLY A 48 15.46 6.19 -22.49
CA GLY A 48 16.52 5.19 -22.65
C GLY A 48 16.99 4.57 -21.34
N LEU A 49 16.07 4.41 -20.35
CA LEU A 49 16.40 3.90 -19.03
C LEU A 49 16.57 2.38 -19.04
N ASN A 50 17.56 1.90 -18.33
CA ASN A 50 17.68 0.48 -18.01
C ASN A 50 16.75 0.07 -16.86
N TYR A 51 16.65 -1.23 -16.59
CA TYR A 51 15.74 -1.73 -15.55
C TYR A 51 16.14 -1.31 -14.13
N SER A 52 17.44 -1.17 -13.85
CA SER A 52 17.93 -0.67 -12.56
C SER A 52 17.54 0.79 -12.34
N GLU A 53 17.61 1.62 -13.38
CA GLU A 53 17.17 3.01 -13.31
C GLU A 53 15.68 3.11 -13.08
N ILE A 54 14.86 2.30 -13.76
CA ILE A 54 13.41 2.23 -13.51
C ILE A 54 13.12 1.76 -12.08
N GLY A 55 13.77 0.71 -11.62
CA GLY A 55 13.65 0.20 -10.26
C GLY A 55 14.03 1.24 -9.21
N SER A 56 15.07 2.04 -9.45
CA SER A 56 15.51 3.07 -8.51
C SER A 56 14.53 4.24 -8.37
N ILE A 57 13.70 4.54 -9.38
CA ILE A 57 12.63 5.54 -9.25
C ILE A 57 11.63 5.10 -8.17
N LEU A 58 11.18 3.85 -8.22
CA LEU A 58 10.24 3.30 -7.23
C LEU A 58 10.92 3.15 -5.86
N THR A 59 12.17 2.71 -5.83
CA THR A 59 12.97 2.66 -4.60
C THR A 59 13.05 4.02 -3.93
N CYS A 60 13.33 5.08 -4.69
CA CYS A 60 13.39 6.45 -4.18
C CYS A 60 12.04 6.89 -3.62
N GLN A 61 10.93 6.58 -4.30
CA GLN A 61 9.58 6.89 -3.82
C GLN A 61 9.28 6.21 -2.49
N TYR A 62 9.51 4.89 -2.37
CA TYR A 62 9.20 4.15 -1.15
C TYR A 62 10.15 4.49 -0.01
N ALA A 63 11.44 4.68 -0.29
CA ALA A 63 12.41 5.09 0.73
C ALA A 63 12.10 6.47 1.30
N ALA A 64 11.82 7.46 0.45
CA ALA A 64 11.43 8.80 0.88
C ALA A 64 10.14 8.78 1.71
N GLY A 65 9.15 7.98 1.30
CA GLY A 65 7.92 7.78 2.05
C GLY A 65 8.17 7.15 3.43
N ALA A 66 9.00 6.11 3.49
CA ALA A 66 9.35 5.44 4.75
C ALA A 66 10.04 6.42 5.72
N ILE A 67 10.98 7.24 5.24
CA ILE A 67 11.67 8.25 6.03
C ILE A 67 10.69 9.32 6.53
N ALA A 68 9.75 9.74 5.68
CA ALA A 68 8.77 10.78 6.01
C ALA A 68 7.67 10.31 6.97
N ASN A 69 7.49 9.01 7.19
CA ASN A 69 6.36 8.47 7.93
C ASN A 69 6.29 8.96 9.38
N VAL A 70 7.40 8.89 10.12
CA VAL A 70 7.44 9.33 11.53
C VAL A 70 7.38 10.85 11.65
N PRO A 71 8.22 11.65 10.95
CA PRO A 71 8.09 13.10 10.95
C PRO A 71 6.72 13.60 10.50
N GLY A 72 6.15 12.97 9.47
CA GLY A 72 4.83 13.30 8.96
C GLY A 72 3.71 13.08 9.98
N GLY A 73 3.75 11.96 10.72
CA GLY A 73 2.81 11.69 11.81
C GLY A 73 2.88 12.76 12.91
N ILE A 74 4.09 13.14 13.34
CA ILE A 74 4.29 14.20 14.33
C ILE A 74 3.74 15.53 13.82
N PHE A 75 4.02 15.87 12.57
CA PHE A 75 3.52 17.08 11.92
C PHE A 75 1.99 17.12 11.90
N VAL A 76 1.34 16.03 11.50
CA VAL A 76 -0.12 15.90 11.46
C VAL A 76 -0.74 16.11 12.85
N ASP A 77 -0.13 15.55 13.90
CA ASP A 77 -0.61 15.68 15.28
C ASP A 77 -0.45 17.10 15.84
N THR A 78 0.54 17.86 15.34
CA THR A 78 0.78 19.24 15.79
C THR A 78 -0.12 20.26 15.12
N VAL A 79 -0.47 20.06 13.84
CA VAL A 79 -1.25 21.04 13.07
C VAL A 79 -2.75 20.95 13.39
N GLY A 80 -3.29 19.77 13.69
CA GLY A 80 -4.69 19.56 14.10
C GLY A 80 -5.75 19.79 13.04
N ARG A 81 -5.47 20.47 11.93
CA ARG A 81 -6.41 20.78 10.82
C ARG A 81 -6.45 19.64 9.81
N LYS A 82 -7.08 18.53 10.19
CA LYS A 82 -7.05 17.27 9.44
C LYS A 82 -7.59 17.38 8.00
N GLY A 83 -8.68 18.12 7.78
CA GLY A 83 -9.23 18.32 6.43
C GLY A 83 -8.28 19.08 5.50
N LEU A 84 -7.65 20.15 6.01
CA LEU A 84 -6.63 20.89 5.28
C LEU A 84 -5.41 20.01 4.95
N LEU A 85 -4.94 19.22 5.92
CA LEU A 85 -3.79 18.33 5.71
C LEU A 85 -4.06 17.26 4.65
N MET A 86 -5.28 16.68 4.58
CA MET A 86 -5.65 15.75 3.53
C MET A 86 -5.67 16.43 2.15
N ALA A 87 -6.21 17.66 2.05
CA ALA A 87 -6.19 18.43 0.81
C ALA A 87 -4.75 18.74 0.36
N ILE A 88 -3.90 19.16 1.30
CA ILE A 88 -2.47 19.39 1.02
C ILE A 88 -1.78 18.10 0.57
N ALA A 89 -2.00 16.97 1.26
CA ALA A 89 -1.39 15.70 0.91
C ALA A 89 -1.74 15.28 -0.52
N LEU A 90 -3.01 15.39 -0.91
CA LEU A 90 -3.45 15.03 -2.26
C LEU A 90 -2.88 15.95 -3.34
N SER A 91 -2.84 17.28 -3.10
CA SER A 91 -2.17 18.24 -4.00
C SER A 91 -0.67 17.99 -4.08
N TRP A 92 -0.04 17.68 -2.94
CA TRP A 92 1.39 17.40 -2.85
C TRP A 92 1.79 16.17 -3.68
N ILE A 93 0.94 15.15 -3.75
CA ILE A 93 1.16 13.99 -4.61
C ILE A 93 1.01 14.39 -6.09
N GLY A 94 0.01 15.19 -6.44
CA GLY A 94 -0.30 15.57 -7.82
C GLY A 94 0.73 16.47 -8.48
N LEU A 95 1.28 17.46 -7.75
CA LEU A 95 2.24 18.43 -8.30
C LEU A 95 3.54 17.78 -8.83
N PRO A 96 4.21 16.86 -8.12
CA PRO A 96 5.37 16.16 -8.67
C PRO A 96 5.03 15.35 -9.93
N TYR A 97 3.83 14.77 -10.03
CA TYR A 97 3.40 14.11 -11.26
C TYR A 97 3.30 15.08 -12.44
N LEU A 98 2.81 16.29 -12.22
CA LEU A 98 2.81 17.31 -13.27
C LEU A 98 4.22 17.60 -13.75
N VAL A 99 5.18 17.76 -12.82
CA VAL A 99 6.59 18.00 -13.17
C VAL A 99 7.18 16.78 -13.91
N MET A 100 6.82 15.55 -13.52
CA MET A 100 7.23 14.32 -14.24
C MET A 100 6.76 14.36 -15.70
N GLY A 101 5.54 14.83 -15.98
CA GLY A 101 5.03 14.97 -17.34
C GLY A 101 5.77 16.00 -18.19
N LEU A 102 6.48 16.93 -17.57
CA LEU A 102 7.20 18.02 -18.27
C LEU A 102 8.71 17.81 -18.34
N THR A 103 9.29 16.90 -17.55
CA THR A 103 10.72 16.70 -17.50
C THR A 103 11.22 15.67 -18.52
N HIS A 104 12.47 15.85 -18.97
CA HIS A 104 13.24 14.88 -19.75
C HIS A 104 14.45 14.36 -18.96
N SER A 105 14.53 14.69 -17.67
CA SER A 105 15.68 14.33 -16.82
C SER A 105 15.32 13.17 -15.89
N TYR A 106 16.09 12.10 -15.95
CA TYR A 106 16.01 10.99 -14.99
C TYR A 106 16.17 11.44 -13.54
N TRP A 107 17.12 12.34 -13.26
CA TRP A 107 17.33 12.86 -11.91
C TRP A 107 16.11 13.64 -11.37
N MET A 108 15.43 14.37 -12.25
CA MET A 108 14.20 15.06 -11.87
C MET A 108 13.07 14.06 -11.60
N LEU A 109 13.00 12.94 -12.32
CA LEU A 109 12.03 11.86 -12.00
C LEU A 109 12.28 11.28 -10.61
N LEU A 110 13.55 11.06 -10.21
CA LEU A 110 13.90 10.60 -8.86
C LEU A 110 13.43 11.60 -7.78
N VAL A 111 13.69 12.89 -8.00
CA VAL A 111 13.26 13.95 -7.07
C VAL A 111 11.74 13.97 -6.96
N CYS A 112 11.03 13.95 -8.08
CA CYS A 112 9.56 13.92 -8.11
C CYS A 112 9.01 12.65 -7.41
N ALA A 113 9.61 11.48 -7.66
CA ALA A 113 9.23 10.24 -7.01
C ALA A 113 9.40 10.30 -5.49
N ALA A 114 10.49 10.90 -4.99
CA ALA A 114 10.70 11.13 -3.56
C ALA A 114 9.58 12.02 -2.98
N PHE A 115 9.24 13.11 -3.64
CA PHE A 115 8.17 14.00 -3.20
C PHE A 115 6.80 13.30 -3.20
N VAL A 116 6.50 12.48 -4.20
CA VAL A 116 5.28 11.63 -4.21
C VAL A 116 5.26 10.70 -2.99
N GLY A 117 6.37 10.05 -2.69
CA GLY A 117 6.50 9.17 -1.52
C GLY A 117 6.22 9.89 -0.21
N ILE A 118 6.77 11.08 -0.02
CA ILE A 118 6.53 11.93 1.16
C ILE A 118 5.03 12.27 1.27
N GLY A 119 4.41 12.72 0.17
CA GLY A 119 2.99 13.10 0.15
C GLY A 119 2.05 11.94 0.50
N ASN A 120 2.29 10.76 -0.06
CA ASN A 120 1.50 9.56 0.22
C ASN A 120 1.48 9.18 1.70
N ASN A 121 2.58 9.39 2.40
CA ASN A 121 2.68 9.05 3.82
C ASN A 121 2.03 10.08 4.76
N LEU A 122 1.60 11.23 4.30
CA LEU A 122 0.83 12.21 5.10
C LEU A 122 -0.67 11.88 5.15
N TRP A 123 -1.18 11.08 4.23
CA TRP A 123 -2.61 10.75 4.14
C TRP A 123 -3.09 9.89 5.31
N HIS A 124 -2.47 8.73 5.52
CA HIS A 124 -2.95 7.73 6.48
C HIS A 124 -2.94 8.22 7.94
N PRO A 125 -1.87 8.89 8.45
CA PRO A 125 -1.87 9.44 9.80
C PRO A 125 -2.95 10.50 10.00
N THR A 126 -3.41 11.14 8.93
CA THR A 126 -4.45 12.17 8.97
C THR A 126 -5.85 11.57 8.93
N ALA A 127 -6.12 10.68 7.96
CA ALA A 127 -7.46 10.19 7.64
C ALA A 127 -7.94 9.11 8.62
N ILE A 128 -7.09 8.14 8.97
CA ILE A 128 -7.51 6.98 9.78
C ILE A 128 -7.90 7.39 11.21
N PRO A 129 -7.10 8.18 11.95
CA PRO A 129 -7.50 8.64 13.28
C PRO A 129 -8.77 9.49 13.25
N LEU A 130 -8.89 10.39 12.25
CA LEU A 130 -10.08 11.22 12.09
C LEU A 130 -11.35 10.39 11.96
N LEU A 131 -11.34 9.38 11.07
CA LEU A 131 -12.48 8.48 10.86
C LEU A 131 -12.80 7.64 12.11
N ALA A 132 -11.77 7.07 12.73
CA ALA A 132 -11.94 6.21 13.91
C ALA A 132 -12.52 6.97 15.12
N GLN A 133 -12.11 8.24 15.32
CA GLN A 133 -12.57 9.09 16.40
C GLN A 133 -13.97 9.69 16.12
N SER A 134 -14.26 10.02 14.84
CA SER A 134 -15.56 10.57 14.45
C SER A 134 -16.69 9.54 14.54
N PHE A 135 -16.39 8.25 14.43
CA PHE A 135 -17.37 7.16 14.44
C PHE A 135 -16.99 6.02 15.41
N PRO A 136 -16.90 6.26 16.73
CA PRO A 136 -16.34 5.29 17.68
C PRO A 136 -17.11 3.96 17.72
N GLN A 137 -18.46 3.99 17.55
CA GLN A 137 -19.29 2.78 17.53
C GLN A 137 -19.23 2.03 16.18
N ARG A 138 -18.75 2.66 15.11
CA ARG A 138 -18.67 2.09 13.76
C ARG A 138 -17.28 2.21 13.17
N ARG A 139 -16.23 2.36 14.01
CA ARG A 139 -14.86 2.59 13.58
C ARG A 139 -14.35 1.55 12.58
N GLY A 140 -14.68 0.28 12.80
CA GLY A 140 -14.30 -0.79 11.88
C GLY A 140 -14.90 -0.61 10.49
N LEU A 141 -16.19 -0.27 10.40
CA LEU A 141 -16.90 -0.05 9.15
C LEU A 141 -16.29 1.14 8.37
N VAL A 142 -16.11 2.29 9.03
CA VAL A 142 -15.61 3.49 8.33
C VAL A 142 -14.16 3.35 7.87
N VAL A 143 -13.31 2.69 8.66
CA VAL A 143 -11.93 2.39 8.26
C VAL A 143 -11.89 1.36 7.12
N SER A 144 -12.82 0.39 7.11
CA SER A 144 -12.94 -0.57 6.00
C SER A 144 -13.39 0.12 4.70
N ILE A 145 -14.37 1.02 4.75
CA ILE A 145 -14.80 1.81 3.58
C ILE A 145 -13.63 2.66 3.06
N HIS A 146 -12.86 3.27 3.96
CA HIS A 146 -11.66 4.01 3.60
C HIS A 146 -10.62 3.11 2.89
N ALA A 147 -10.35 1.92 3.42
CA ALA A 147 -9.43 0.96 2.81
C ALA A 147 -9.91 0.49 1.42
N MET A 148 -11.24 0.29 1.26
CA MET A 148 -11.84 -0.03 -0.05
C MET A 148 -11.55 1.07 -1.08
N GLY A 149 -11.60 2.35 -0.67
CA GLY A 149 -11.27 3.47 -1.54
C GLY A 149 -9.88 3.30 -2.16
N GLY A 150 -8.84 3.05 -1.35
CA GLY A 150 -7.49 2.82 -1.85
C GLY A 150 -7.40 1.66 -2.83
N ASN A 151 -7.98 0.51 -2.48
CA ASN A 151 -7.97 -0.67 -3.36
C ASN A 151 -8.69 -0.43 -4.69
N LEU A 152 -9.77 0.36 -4.70
CA LEU A 152 -10.45 0.76 -5.92
C LEU A 152 -9.57 1.67 -6.79
N GLY A 153 -8.85 2.62 -6.18
CA GLY A 153 -7.88 3.46 -6.88
C GLY A 153 -6.79 2.63 -7.55
N ASP A 154 -6.20 1.68 -6.82
CA ASP A 154 -5.18 0.77 -7.34
C ASP A 154 -5.68 -0.07 -8.53
N ALA A 155 -6.92 -0.56 -8.47
CA ALA A 155 -7.48 -1.42 -9.51
C ALA A 155 -7.95 -0.62 -10.74
N ILE A 156 -8.71 0.47 -10.54
CA ILE A 156 -9.39 1.17 -11.64
C ILE A 156 -8.42 2.03 -12.44
N ALA A 157 -7.41 2.64 -11.81
CA ALA A 157 -6.49 3.53 -12.51
C ALA A 157 -5.81 2.88 -13.73
N PRO A 158 -5.21 1.70 -13.66
CA PRO A 158 -4.62 1.07 -14.84
C PRO A 158 -5.64 0.73 -15.93
N LEU A 159 -6.88 0.38 -15.56
CA LEU A 159 -7.96 0.08 -16.50
C LEU A 159 -8.39 1.30 -17.31
N VAL A 160 -8.35 2.48 -16.70
CA VAL A 160 -8.66 3.76 -17.38
C VAL A 160 -7.46 4.27 -18.16
N VAL A 161 -6.27 4.23 -17.56
CA VAL A 161 -5.04 4.77 -18.15
C VAL A 161 -4.57 3.96 -19.36
N GLY A 162 -4.75 2.62 -19.34
CA GLY A 162 -4.35 1.77 -20.45
C GLY A 162 -4.94 2.20 -21.80
N PRO A 163 -6.26 2.34 -21.93
CA PRO A 163 -6.89 2.87 -23.14
C PRO A 163 -6.47 4.32 -23.50
N MET A 164 -6.25 5.18 -22.51
CA MET A 164 -5.75 6.54 -22.76
C MET A 164 -4.40 6.52 -23.49
N LEU A 165 -3.48 5.62 -23.10
CA LEU A 165 -2.18 5.45 -23.73
C LEU A 165 -2.24 4.89 -25.16
N ALA A 166 -3.39 4.42 -25.62
CA ALA A 166 -3.58 4.04 -27.01
C ALA A 166 -3.76 5.24 -27.94
N VAL A 167 -4.18 6.40 -27.41
CA VAL A 167 -4.51 7.60 -28.19
C VAL A 167 -3.73 8.85 -27.75
N LEU A 168 -3.13 8.83 -26.57
CA LEU A 168 -2.36 9.93 -25.99
C LEU A 168 -0.94 9.46 -25.68
N ASN A 169 0.02 10.39 -25.71
CA ASN A 169 1.35 10.11 -25.19
C ASN A 169 1.34 10.06 -23.65
N TRP A 170 2.34 9.41 -23.06
CA TRP A 170 2.37 9.20 -21.61
C TRP A 170 2.44 10.51 -20.81
N ARG A 171 3.02 11.59 -21.37
CA ARG A 171 3.10 12.90 -20.73
C ARG A 171 1.73 13.58 -20.63
N GLU A 172 0.95 13.50 -21.70
CA GLU A 172 -0.44 13.97 -21.72
C GLU A 172 -1.29 13.20 -20.71
N VAL A 173 -1.10 11.89 -20.66
CA VAL A 173 -1.77 11.03 -19.67
C VAL A 173 -1.41 11.43 -18.25
N VAL A 174 -0.15 11.68 -17.95
CA VAL A 174 0.28 12.16 -16.62
C VAL A 174 -0.40 13.48 -16.26
N VAL A 175 -0.36 14.46 -17.16
CA VAL A 175 -0.98 15.77 -16.92
C VAL A 175 -2.49 15.64 -16.71
N MET A 176 -3.19 14.85 -17.53
CA MET A 176 -4.63 14.62 -17.38
C MET A 176 -4.98 13.91 -16.06
N ASN A 177 -4.14 12.97 -15.60
CA ASN A 177 -4.36 12.26 -14.34
C ASN A 177 -4.12 13.13 -13.09
N VAL A 178 -3.46 14.28 -13.21
CA VAL A 178 -3.34 15.25 -12.11
C VAL A 178 -4.67 15.94 -11.82
N VAL A 179 -5.49 16.19 -12.85
CA VAL A 179 -6.74 16.94 -12.73
C VAL A 179 -7.72 16.35 -11.70
N PRO A 180 -8.08 15.06 -11.72
CA PRO A 180 -8.98 14.47 -10.72
C PRO A 180 -8.48 14.66 -9.29
N GLY A 181 -7.18 14.54 -9.08
CA GLY A 181 -6.57 14.74 -7.75
C GLY A 181 -6.64 16.19 -7.28
N LEU A 182 -6.40 17.16 -8.16
CA LEU A 182 -6.55 18.57 -7.82
C LEU A 182 -8.02 18.93 -7.51
N ILE A 183 -8.97 18.43 -8.30
CA ILE A 183 -10.40 18.57 -8.02
C ILE A 183 -10.74 17.95 -6.67
N GLY A 184 -10.26 16.73 -6.40
CA GLY A 184 -10.43 16.06 -5.12
C GLY A 184 -9.84 16.83 -3.94
N SER A 185 -8.67 17.45 -4.13
CA SER A 185 -8.04 18.30 -3.12
C SER A 185 -8.89 19.56 -2.81
N VAL A 186 -9.39 20.25 -3.83
CA VAL A 186 -10.31 21.38 -3.65
C VAL A 186 -11.59 20.94 -2.95
N LEU A 187 -12.16 19.81 -3.35
CA LEU A 187 -13.36 19.24 -2.72
C LEU A 187 -13.11 18.94 -1.23
N LEU A 188 -11.98 18.34 -0.89
CA LEU A 188 -11.59 18.09 0.51
C LEU A 188 -11.44 19.41 1.28
N LEU A 189 -10.80 20.40 0.69
CA LEU A 189 -10.62 21.71 1.31
C LEU A 189 -11.95 22.40 1.59
N VAL A 190 -12.86 22.41 0.63
CA VAL A 190 -14.18 23.08 0.74
C VAL A 190 -15.08 22.33 1.75
N LEU A 191 -15.10 20.99 1.70
CA LEU A 191 -16.04 20.22 2.51
C LEU A 191 -15.51 19.90 3.92
N LEU A 192 -14.20 19.77 4.08
CA LEU A 192 -13.56 19.28 5.30
C LEU A 192 -12.48 20.22 5.85
N GLY A 193 -12.13 21.30 5.14
CA GLY A 193 -11.02 22.19 5.48
C GLY A 193 -11.13 22.84 6.87
N ASN A 194 -12.35 23.07 7.33
CA ASN A 194 -12.65 23.67 8.65
C ASN A 194 -12.75 22.61 9.77
N ILE A 195 -12.53 21.33 9.46
CA ILE A 195 -12.54 20.29 10.48
C ILE A 195 -11.27 20.43 11.32
N GLU A 196 -11.43 21.03 12.47
CA GLU A 196 -10.42 21.07 13.52
C GLU A 196 -10.70 19.95 14.51
N GLU A 197 -9.72 19.09 14.71
CA GLU A 197 -9.74 18.15 15.79
C GLU A 197 -8.93 18.78 16.93
N LYS A 198 -9.60 19.10 18.03
CA LYS A 198 -8.87 19.42 19.26
C LYS A 198 -7.96 18.23 19.54
N ALA A 199 -6.65 18.48 19.54
CA ALA A 199 -5.68 17.45 19.91
C ALA A 199 -6.24 16.73 21.15
N PRO A 200 -6.41 15.39 21.14
CA PRO A 200 -6.89 14.69 22.33
C PRO A 200 -6.02 15.16 23.49
N ALA A 201 -6.68 15.55 24.59
CA ALA A 201 -5.98 15.96 25.80
C ALA A 201 -4.87 14.93 26.01
N ARG A 202 -3.64 15.38 25.96
CA ARG A 202 -2.39 14.60 25.89
C ARG A 202 -2.52 13.39 26.82
N ALA A 203 -3.06 12.29 26.31
CA ALA A 203 -2.91 10.99 26.98
C ALA A 203 -1.41 10.86 27.18
N ALA A 204 -0.99 10.69 28.45
CA ALA A 204 0.40 10.73 28.84
C ALA A 204 1.22 9.93 27.82
N ARG A 205 1.91 10.65 26.92
CA ARG A 205 2.84 9.97 26.00
C ARG A 205 3.80 9.24 26.92
N PRO A 206 4.02 7.94 26.73
CA PRO A 206 5.06 7.26 27.49
C PRO A 206 6.32 8.13 27.36
N ASP A 207 7.03 8.33 28.45
CA ASP A 207 8.33 8.98 28.40
C ASP A 207 9.22 8.24 27.40
N ALA A 208 10.29 8.86 26.92
CA ALA A 208 11.18 8.25 25.94
C ALA A 208 11.70 6.88 26.39
N ALA A 209 11.89 6.70 27.71
CA ALA A 209 12.33 5.43 28.29
C ALA A 209 11.24 4.35 28.20
N GLY A 210 10.00 4.67 28.49
CA GLY A 210 8.85 3.75 28.34
C GLY A 210 8.57 3.38 26.88
N ALA A 211 8.69 4.35 25.96
CA ALA A 211 8.58 4.09 24.53
C ALA A 211 9.68 3.14 24.03
N LEU A 212 10.94 3.36 24.47
CA LEU A 212 12.06 2.48 24.11
C LEU A 212 11.92 1.08 24.71
N ALA A 213 11.46 0.98 25.97
CA ALA A 213 11.18 -0.31 26.62
C ALA A 213 10.08 -1.07 25.88
N GLY A 214 9.01 -0.40 25.46
CA GLY A 214 7.95 -0.98 24.64
C GLY A 214 8.45 -1.50 23.28
N LEU A 215 9.24 -0.71 22.57
CA LEU A 215 9.88 -1.15 21.33
C LEU A 215 10.77 -2.37 21.55
N ARG A 216 11.61 -2.36 22.59
CA ARG A 216 12.48 -3.49 22.91
C ARG A 216 11.67 -4.76 23.20
N MET A 217 10.55 -4.65 23.92
CA MET A 217 9.65 -5.78 24.19
C MET A 217 9.03 -6.34 22.90
N LEU A 218 8.61 -5.49 21.96
CA LEU A 218 8.04 -5.92 20.69
C LEU A 218 9.10 -6.60 19.79
N PHE A 219 10.30 -6.04 19.72
CA PHE A 219 11.41 -6.69 18.98
C PHE A 219 11.88 -7.99 19.62
N ALA A 220 11.70 -8.16 20.92
CA ALA A 220 11.96 -9.42 21.62
C ALA A 220 10.83 -10.46 21.38
N ASN A 221 9.63 -10.01 20.98
CA ASN A 221 8.54 -10.92 20.64
C ASN A 221 8.81 -11.56 19.28
N ARG A 222 9.15 -12.86 19.31
CA ARG A 222 9.49 -13.63 18.11
C ARG A 222 8.36 -13.65 17.08
N THR A 223 7.11 -13.71 17.51
CA THR A 223 5.94 -13.70 16.61
C THR A 223 5.85 -12.37 15.86
N VAL A 224 5.94 -11.25 16.58
CA VAL A 224 5.92 -9.90 15.98
C VAL A 224 7.07 -9.73 14.98
N LEU A 225 8.28 -10.18 15.36
CA LEU A 225 9.45 -10.08 14.50
C LEU A 225 9.30 -10.92 13.22
N MET A 226 8.93 -12.21 13.35
CA MET A 226 8.78 -13.10 12.18
C MET A 226 7.67 -12.64 11.25
N LEU A 227 6.52 -12.23 11.77
CA LEU A 227 5.41 -11.69 10.96
C LEU A 227 5.81 -10.40 10.24
N SER A 228 6.56 -9.50 10.90
CA SER A 228 7.03 -8.26 10.30
C SER A 228 8.05 -8.51 9.20
N LEU A 229 9.04 -9.38 9.41
CA LEU A 229 10.02 -9.76 8.40
C LEU A 229 9.36 -10.48 7.22
N GLY A 230 8.49 -11.45 7.46
CA GLY A 230 7.76 -12.14 6.41
C GLY A 230 6.87 -11.19 5.60
N SER A 231 6.22 -10.24 6.27
CA SER A 231 5.43 -9.20 5.61
C SER A 231 6.28 -8.23 4.79
N GLY A 232 7.48 -7.89 5.27
CA GLY A 232 8.45 -7.05 4.55
C GLY A 232 8.93 -7.72 3.26
N VAL A 233 9.33 -8.99 3.33
CA VAL A 233 9.76 -9.75 2.15
C VAL A 233 8.59 -9.98 1.17
N ARG A 234 7.37 -10.21 1.68
CA ARG A 234 6.17 -10.24 0.82
C ARG A 234 5.92 -8.90 0.13
N ALA A 235 6.12 -7.78 0.83
CA ALA A 235 5.97 -6.45 0.23
C ALA A 235 7.04 -6.19 -0.84
N MET A 236 8.26 -6.68 -0.64
CA MET A 236 9.32 -6.71 -1.67
C MET A 236 8.80 -7.42 -2.94
N THR A 237 8.24 -8.63 -2.82
CA THR A 237 7.65 -9.36 -3.93
C THR A 237 6.57 -8.53 -4.64
N ALA A 238 5.61 -7.99 -3.89
CA ALA A 238 4.45 -7.29 -4.45
C ALA A 238 4.84 -6.00 -5.20
N MET A 239 5.75 -5.19 -4.63
CA MET A 239 6.15 -3.93 -5.25
C MET A 239 7.07 -4.14 -6.45
N THR A 240 7.95 -5.13 -6.40
CA THR A 240 8.77 -5.52 -7.55
C THR A 240 7.89 -6.08 -8.68
N LEU A 241 6.86 -6.88 -8.37
CA LEU A 241 5.90 -7.35 -9.35
C LEU A 241 5.20 -6.18 -10.05
N LEU A 242 4.65 -5.23 -9.29
CA LEU A 242 3.97 -4.05 -9.83
C LEU A 242 4.89 -3.18 -10.70
N THR A 243 6.19 -3.16 -10.40
CA THR A 243 7.19 -2.43 -11.18
C THR A 243 7.48 -3.12 -12.51
N PHE A 244 7.74 -4.44 -12.51
CA PHE A 244 8.26 -5.16 -13.67
C PHE A 244 7.21 -5.89 -14.50
N LEU A 245 6.02 -6.17 -13.96
CA LEU A 245 4.95 -6.79 -14.72
C LEU A 245 4.50 -5.94 -15.93
N PRO A 246 4.25 -4.62 -15.81
CA PRO A 246 3.92 -3.79 -16.98
C PRO A 246 5.02 -3.78 -18.04
N LEU A 247 6.30 -3.73 -17.63
CA LEU A 247 7.46 -3.81 -18.51
C LEU A 247 7.50 -5.15 -19.25
N PHE A 248 7.31 -6.26 -18.54
CA PHE A 248 7.27 -7.57 -19.15
C PHE A 248 6.11 -7.71 -20.16
N LEU A 249 4.91 -7.27 -19.80
CA LEU A 249 3.73 -7.32 -20.67
C LEU A 249 3.90 -6.48 -21.93
N ALA A 250 4.45 -5.27 -21.79
CA ALA A 250 4.62 -4.33 -22.90
C ALA A 250 5.84 -4.66 -23.77
N ASP A 251 7.01 -4.95 -23.18
CA ASP A 251 8.28 -5.06 -23.90
C ASP A 251 8.57 -6.49 -24.38
N GLN A 252 8.20 -7.52 -23.58
CA GLN A 252 8.46 -8.91 -23.94
C GLN A 252 7.26 -9.58 -24.64
N LEU A 253 6.03 -9.33 -24.15
CA LEU A 253 4.84 -9.91 -24.76
C LEU A 253 4.26 -9.06 -25.88
N GLY A 254 4.63 -7.78 -25.97
CA GLY A 254 4.14 -6.85 -27.00
C GLY A 254 2.65 -6.50 -26.82
N TYR A 255 2.13 -6.57 -25.59
CA TYR A 255 0.73 -6.27 -25.33
C TYR A 255 0.45 -4.78 -25.46
N SER A 256 -0.73 -4.44 -25.98
CA SER A 256 -1.18 -3.05 -26.05
C SER A 256 -1.35 -2.46 -24.65
N PRO A 257 -1.23 -1.14 -24.49
CA PRO A 257 -1.41 -0.46 -23.19
C PRO A 257 -2.75 -0.80 -22.53
N ALA A 258 -3.81 -0.95 -23.31
CA ALA A 258 -5.14 -1.34 -22.83
C ALA A 258 -5.14 -2.75 -22.19
N ILE A 259 -4.43 -3.72 -22.81
CA ILE A 259 -4.29 -5.08 -22.27
C ILE A 259 -3.42 -5.05 -21.00
N VAL A 260 -2.33 -4.28 -20.99
CA VAL A 260 -1.48 -4.11 -19.79
C VAL A 260 -2.32 -3.56 -18.63
N GLY A 261 -3.12 -2.52 -18.90
CA GLY A 261 -4.04 -1.94 -17.90
C GLY A 261 -5.07 -2.95 -17.38
N ALA A 262 -5.66 -3.76 -18.29
CA ALA A 262 -6.59 -4.82 -17.92
C ALA A 262 -5.93 -5.93 -17.07
N CYS A 263 -4.67 -6.27 -17.34
CA CYS A 263 -3.89 -7.23 -16.53
C CYS A 263 -3.65 -6.69 -15.12
N LEU A 264 -3.26 -5.41 -14.99
CA LEU A 264 -3.07 -4.78 -13.68
C LEU A 264 -4.39 -4.65 -12.91
N PHE A 265 -5.49 -4.33 -13.60
CA PHE A 265 -6.83 -4.37 -13.01
C PHE A 265 -7.19 -5.76 -12.51
N ALA A 266 -6.94 -6.81 -13.31
CA ALA A 266 -7.22 -8.19 -12.92
C ALA A 266 -6.38 -8.60 -11.70
N LEU A 267 -5.10 -8.21 -11.65
CA LEU A 267 -4.20 -8.46 -10.52
C LEU A 267 -4.74 -7.83 -9.22
N GLN A 268 -5.02 -6.54 -9.25
CA GLN A 268 -5.44 -5.79 -8.07
C GLN A 268 -6.90 -6.10 -7.68
N GLY A 269 -7.78 -6.22 -8.67
CA GLY A 269 -9.19 -6.56 -8.48
C GLY A 269 -9.39 -7.97 -7.91
N ALA A 270 -8.61 -8.95 -8.38
CA ALA A 270 -8.65 -10.30 -7.80
C ALA A 270 -8.21 -10.29 -6.33
N GLY A 271 -7.18 -9.51 -5.97
CA GLY A 271 -6.75 -9.32 -4.58
C GLY A 271 -7.81 -8.65 -3.71
N PHE A 272 -8.52 -7.66 -4.26
CA PHE A 272 -9.63 -7.00 -3.58
C PHE A 272 -10.76 -7.97 -3.24
N VAL A 273 -11.16 -8.82 -4.20
CA VAL A 273 -12.18 -9.85 -3.98
C VAL A 273 -11.71 -10.94 -3.02
N ALA A 274 -10.44 -11.33 -3.11
CA ALA A 274 -9.87 -12.40 -2.30
C ALA A 274 -9.67 -12.01 -0.82
N ALA A 275 -9.46 -10.73 -0.51
CA ALA A 275 -9.14 -10.28 0.84
C ALA A 275 -10.23 -10.63 1.89
N PRO A 276 -11.53 -10.35 1.67
CA PRO A 276 -12.57 -10.75 2.61
C PRO A 276 -12.73 -12.28 2.70
N ILE A 277 -12.52 -13.00 1.60
CA ILE A 277 -12.57 -14.47 1.56
C ILE A 277 -11.45 -15.05 2.44
N ALA A 278 -10.20 -14.59 2.23
CA ALA A 278 -9.05 -15.03 3.00
C ALA A 278 -9.20 -14.66 4.49
N GLY A 279 -9.73 -13.48 4.80
CA GLY A 279 -10.03 -13.06 6.17
C GLY A 279 -11.00 -14.03 6.84
N HIS A 280 -12.16 -14.27 6.22
CA HIS A 280 -13.18 -15.18 6.76
C HIS A 280 -12.68 -16.63 6.90
N LEU A 281 -11.98 -17.15 5.89
CA LEU A 281 -11.38 -18.48 5.97
C LEU A 281 -10.31 -18.55 7.07
N SER A 282 -9.50 -17.51 7.25
CA SER A 282 -8.45 -17.49 8.26
C SER A 282 -8.98 -17.55 9.69
N ASP A 283 -10.18 -17.00 9.92
CA ASP A 283 -10.84 -17.09 11.22
C ASP A 283 -11.33 -18.53 11.54
N ARG A 284 -11.59 -19.35 10.50
CA ARG A 284 -12.06 -20.74 10.64
C ARG A 284 -10.92 -21.75 10.63
N VAL A 285 -10.02 -21.67 9.67
CA VAL A 285 -8.96 -22.66 9.39
C VAL A 285 -7.64 -22.32 10.11
N GLY A 286 -7.53 -21.08 10.59
CA GLY A 286 -6.31 -20.55 11.21
C GLY A 286 -5.53 -19.62 10.28
N ARG A 287 -4.98 -18.55 10.87
CA ARG A 287 -4.28 -17.50 10.11
C ARG A 287 -3.06 -18.01 9.39
N ARG A 288 -2.24 -18.83 10.09
CA ARG A 288 -1.03 -19.41 9.54
C ARG A 288 -1.29 -20.25 8.28
N SER A 289 -2.30 -21.13 8.31
CA SER A 289 -2.62 -22.02 7.19
C SER A 289 -2.99 -21.24 5.92
N ILE A 290 -3.81 -20.21 6.06
CA ILE A 290 -4.25 -19.38 4.94
C ILE A 290 -3.09 -18.56 4.36
N ILE A 291 -2.25 -17.97 5.20
CA ILE A 291 -1.09 -17.21 4.74
C ILE A 291 -0.11 -18.12 4.01
N MET A 292 0.24 -19.26 4.62
CA MET A 292 1.21 -20.19 4.03
C MET A 292 0.72 -20.76 2.71
N SER A 293 -0.51 -21.25 2.63
CA SER A 293 -1.08 -21.78 1.39
C SER A 293 -1.14 -20.74 0.28
N SER A 294 -1.55 -19.51 0.60
CA SER A 294 -1.56 -18.40 -0.36
C SER A 294 -0.17 -18.04 -0.86
N MET A 295 0.85 -18.03 0.01
CA MET A 295 2.24 -17.78 -0.38
C MET A 295 2.79 -18.92 -1.26
N VAL A 296 2.50 -20.18 -0.93
CA VAL A 296 2.89 -21.33 -1.77
C VAL A 296 2.24 -21.22 -3.14
N MET A 297 0.93 -20.94 -3.21
CA MET A 297 0.24 -20.76 -4.48
C MET A 297 0.79 -19.56 -5.27
N SER A 298 1.13 -18.46 -4.61
CA SER A 298 1.81 -17.33 -5.25
C SER A 298 3.17 -17.74 -5.85
N ALA A 299 3.97 -18.52 -5.14
CA ALA A 299 5.25 -19.03 -5.66
C ALA A 299 5.05 -19.94 -6.89
N VAL A 300 4.09 -20.87 -6.82
CA VAL A 300 3.76 -21.78 -7.93
C VAL A 300 3.31 -20.97 -9.15
N VAL A 301 2.42 -19.98 -8.97
CA VAL A 301 1.94 -19.14 -10.07
C VAL A 301 3.08 -18.29 -10.67
N LEU A 302 3.96 -17.72 -9.85
CA LEU A 302 5.12 -16.95 -10.34
C LEU A 302 6.07 -17.81 -11.18
N VAL A 303 6.33 -19.04 -10.75
CA VAL A 303 7.12 -20.00 -11.53
C VAL A 303 6.39 -20.38 -12.83
N ALA A 304 5.09 -20.66 -12.77
CA ALA A 304 4.28 -20.93 -13.96
C ALA A 304 4.29 -19.76 -14.95
N MET A 305 4.23 -18.51 -14.47
CA MET A 305 4.35 -17.31 -15.31
C MET A 305 5.72 -17.22 -16.01
N ALA A 306 6.81 -17.60 -15.34
CA ALA A 306 8.14 -17.61 -15.96
C ALA A 306 8.23 -18.62 -17.15
N PHE A 307 7.49 -19.72 -17.08
CA PHE A 307 7.42 -20.72 -18.16
C PHE A 307 6.31 -20.46 -19.20
N ALA A 308 5.27 -19.70 -18.84
CA ALA A 308 4.12 -19.47 -19.72
C ALA A 308 4.49 -18.63 -20.97
N GLY A 309 5.54 -17.80 -20.89
CA GLY A 309 5.99 -16.99 -22.02
C GLY A 309 4.86 -16.14 -22.61
N ARG A 310 4.67 -16.22 -23.94
CA ARG A 310 3.63 -15.48 -24.69
C ARG A 310 2.25 -16.18 -24.69
N SER A 311 2.04 -17.19 -23.88
CA SER A 311 0.77 -17.89 -23.81
C SER A 311 -0.34 -16.99 -23.26
N PRO A 312 -1.58 -17.07 -23.80
CA PRO A 312 -2.76 -16.41 -23.22
C PRO A 312 -3.03 -16.80 -21.76
N LEU A 313 -2.53 -17.97 -21.31
CA LEU A 313 -2.60 -18.41 -19.92
C LEU A 313 -1.86 -17.45 -18.97
N PHE A 314 -0.92 -16.64 -19.46
CA PHE A 314 -0.22 -15.65 -18.66
C PHE A 314 -1.19 -14.67 -18.00
N VAL A 315 -2.21 -14.20 -18.74
CA VAL A 315 -3.22 -13.27 -18.19
C VAL A 315 -4.02 -13.91 -17.07
N LEU A 316 -4.35 -15.20 -17.21
CA LEU A 316 -5.04 -15.96 -16.18
C LEU A 316 -4.16 -16.10 -14.92
N PHE A 317 -2.88 -16.38 -15.09
CA PHE A 317 -1.93 -16.45 -13.99
C PHE A 317 -1.75 -15.10 -13.27
N VAL A 318 -1.83 -13.97 -13.98
CA VAL A 318 -1.83 -12.63 -13.36
C VAL A 318 -2.99 -12.47 -12.39
N ALA A 319 -4.21 -12.87 -12.77
CA ALA A 319 -5.39 -12.81 -11.90
C ALA A 319 -5.25 -13.76 -10.69
N PHE A 320 -4.79 -15.00 -10.90
CA PHE A 320 -4.53 -15.95 -9.80
C PHE A 320 -3.46 -15.43 -8.84
N LEU A 321 -2.39 -14.84 -9.37
CA LEU A 321 -1.34 -14.24 -8.53
C LEU A 321 -1.92 -13.11 -7.67
N GLY A 322 -2.75 -12.25 -8.26
CA GLY A 322 -3.44 -11.19 -7.53
C GLY A 322 -4.30 -11.74 -6.40
N PHE A 323 -5.08 -12.80 -6.69
CA PHE A 323 -5.93 -13.45 -5.70
C PHE A 323 -5.15 -13.96 -4.50
N PHE A 324 -4.03 -14.62 -4.69
CA PHE A 324 -3.25 -15.19 -3.58
C PHE A 324 -2.31 -14.16 -2.91
N LEU A 325 -1.59 -13.35 -3.67
CA LEU A 325 -0.55 -12.47 -3.14
C LEU A 325 -1.10 -11.29 -2.32
N PHE A 326 -2.25 -10.71 -2.75
CA PHE A 326 -2.81 -9.53 -2.11
C PHE A 326 -3.85 -9.84 -1.03
N ALA A 327 -4.49 -11.03 -1.08
CA ALA A 327 -5.49 -11.46 -0.10
C ALA A 327 -4.98 -11.47 1.36
N ILE A 328 -3.73 -11.85 1.55
CA ILE A 328 -3.17 -12.16 2.87
C ILE A 328 -2.73 -10.92 3.68
N ARG A 329 -2.74 -9.73 3.07
CA ARG A 329 -2.29 -8.50 3.77
C ARG A 329 -3.07 -8.24 5.06
N ALA A 330 -4.40 -8.33 4.98
CA ALA A 330 -5.28 -8.13 6.13
C ALA A 330 -5.13 -9.25 7.18
N VAL A 331 -4.92 -10.49 6.71
CA VAL A 331 -4.74 -11.65 7.60
C VAL A 331 -3.43 -11.53 8.40
N LEU A 332 -2.34 -11.07 7.77
CA LEU A 332 -1.06 -10.78 8.45
C LEU A 332 -1.21 -9.72 9.53
N GLN A 333 -1.94 -8.63 9.23
CA GLN A 333 -2.20 -7.56 10.20
C GLN A 333 -3.03 -8.06 11.38
N ALA A 334 -4.07 -8.84 11.10
CA ALA A 334 -4.91 -9.42 12.14
C ALA A 334 -4.11 -10.37 13.04
N TRP A 335 -3.28 -11.26 12.47
CA TRP A 335 -2.45 -12.18 13.26
C TRP A 335 -1.42 -11.42 14.12
N LEU A 336 -0.82 -10.36 13.58
CA LEU A 336 0.08 -9.51 14.36
C LEU A 336 -0.63 -8.90 15.58
N LEU A 337 -1.85 -8.40 15.39
CA LEU A 337 -2.65 -7.82 16.47
C LEU A 337 -3.05 -8.87 17.50
N ASP A 338 -3.40 -10.09 17.07
CA ASP A 338 -3.69 -11.22 17.96
C ASP A 338 -2.48 -11.60 18.85
N ALA A 339 -1.25 -11.40 18.32
CA ALA A 339 0.01 -11.70 19.01
C ALA A 339 0.55 -10.52 19.86
N THR A 340 -0.15 -9.39 19.89
CA THR A 340 0.32 -8.14 20.52
C THR A 340 -0.59 -7.73 21.67
N PRO A 341 -0.06 -7.26 22.81
CA PRO A 341 -0.87 -6.67 23.87
C PRO A 341 -1.73 -5.52 23.34
N SER A 342 -2.99 -5.43 23.77
CA SER A 342 -3.97 -4.49 23.21
C SER A 342 -3.55 -3.03 23.24
N HIS A 343 -2.76 -2.63 24.27
CA HIS A 343 -2.23 -1.26 24.41
C HIS A 343 -1.04 -0.96 23.49
N MET A 344 -0.48 -1.95 22.77
CA MET A 344 0.68 -1.80 21.89
C MET A 344 0.36 -2.08 20.40
N GLY A 345 -0.90 -2.31 20.06
CA GLY A 345 -1.32 -2.64 18.69
C GLY A 345 -0.84 -1.62 17.64
N GLY A 346 -0.92 -0.33 17.96
CA GLY A 346 -0.43 0.72 17.04
C GLY A 346 1.06 0.64 16.77
N THR A 347 1.87 0.41 17.81
CA THR A 347 3.34 0.28 17.67
C THR A 347 3.71 -0.96 16.87
N SER A 348 3.02 -2.08 17.10
CA SER A 348 3.24 -3.33 16.35
C SER A 348 2.91 -3.18 14.87
N ILE A 349 1.79 -2.53 14.55
CA ILE A 349 1.43 -2.21 13.16
C ILE A 349 2.47 -1.26 12.52
N GLY A 350 3.00 -0.30 13.29
CA GLY A 350 4.09 0.56 12.85
C GLY A 350 5.36 -0.21 12.46
N ILE A 351 5.74 -1.22 13.27
CA ILE A 351 6.88 -2.11 12.97
C ILE A 351 6.62 -2.91 11.68
N LEU A 352 5.41 -3.48 11.54
CA LEU A 352 5.00 -4.21 10.35
C LEU A 352 5.09 -3.33 9.09
N PHE A 353 4.55 -2.11 9.13
CA PHE A 353 4.58 -1.19 8.01
C PHE A 353 5.99 -0.68 7.71
N GLY A 354 6.83 -0.50 8.72
CA GLY A 354 8.24 -0.19 8.54
C GLY A 354 8.98 -1.28 7.79
N ALA A 355 8.76 -2.56 8.16
CA ALA A 355 9.32 -3.70 7.44
C ALA A 355 8.78 -3.80 5.99
N GLN A 356 7.48 -3.56 5.78
CA GLN A 356 6.89 -3.51 4.43
C GLN A 356 7.49 -2.39 3.58
N ALA A 357 7.68 -1.20 4.14
CA ALA A 357 8.28 -0.07 3.45
C ALA A 357 9.74 -0.35 3.06
N ALA A 358 10.52 -1.00 3.93
CA ALA A 358 11.88 -1.43 3.62
C ALA A 358 11.90 -2.44 2.46
N GLY A 359 11.02 -3.46 2.49
CA GLY A 359 10.89 -4.42 1.41
C GLY A 359 10.47 -3.76 0.09
N ALA A 360 9.49 -2.86 0.14
CA ALA A 360 9.01 -2.10 -1.01
C ALA A 360 10.10 -1.21 -1.62
N ALA A 361 10.98 -0.64 -0.80
CA ALA A 361 12.09 0.17 -1.27
C ALA A 361 13.22 -0.66 -1.90
N ILE A 362 13.56 -1.80 -1.32
CA ILE A 362 14.68 -2.64 -1.80
C ILE A 362 14.32 -3.43 -3.06
N GLY A 363 13.09 -3.95 -3.12
CA GLY A 363 12.68 -4.91 -4.15
C GLY A 363 12.83 -4.42 -5.59
N PRO A 364 12.31 -3.26 -5.96
CA PRO A 364 12.41 -2.75 -7.33
C PRO A 364 13.87 -2.54 -7.80
N LEU A 365 14.75 -2.06 -6.94
CA LEU A 365 16.16 -1.89 -7.28
C LEU A 365 16.84 -3.24 -7.53
N VAL A 366 16.66 -4.21 -6.63
CA VAL A 366 17.24 -5.56 -6.80
C VAL A 366 16.66 -6.24 -8.04
N GLY A 367 15.35 -6.12 -8.26
CA GLY A 367 14.68 -6.63 -9.46
C GLY A 367 15.24 -6.01 -10.74
N GLY A 368 15.50 -4.70 -10.73
CA GLY A 368 16.11 -3.99 -11.85
C GLY A 368 17.51 -4.49 -12.19
N VAL A 369 18.39 -4.60 -11.19
CA VAL A 369 19.74 -5.14 -11.35
C VAL A 369 19.70 -6.57 -11.92
N LEU A 370 18.81 -7.42 -11.42
CA LEU A 370 18.65 -8.77 -11.94
C LEU A 370 18.13 -8.77 -13.39
N ALA A 371 17.20 -7.87 -13.71
CA ALA A 371 16.68 -7.75 -15.07
C ALA A 371 17.74 -7.28 -16.08
N ASP A 372 18.62 -6.36 -15.69
CA ASP A 372 19.69 -5.87 -16.55
C ASP A 372 20.75 -6.95 -16.83
N HIS A 373 21.08 -7.80 -15.84
CA HIS A 373 22.15 -8.80 -16.00
C HIS A 373 21.63 -10.13 -16.56
N TYR A 374 20.41 -10.55 -16.22
CA TYR A 374 19.89 -11.89 -16.53
C TYR A 374 18.58 -11.86 -17.33
N GLY A 375 18.12 -10.67 -17.73
CA GLY A 375 16.86 -10.46 -18.42
C GLY A 375 15.65 -10.43 -17.46
N ILE A 376 14.56 -9.81 -17.93
CA ILE A 376 13.37 -9.53 -17.08
C ILE A 376 12.68 -10.81 -16.54
N ILE A 377 12.87 -11.97 -17.18
CA ILE A 377 12.34 -13.27 -16.69
C ILE A 377 12.99 -13.63 -15.34
N ALA A 378 14.24 -13.26 -15.12
CA ALA A 378 14.93 -13.50 -13.85
C ALA A 378 14.21 -12.84 -12.67
N VAL A 379 13.48 -11.75 -12.91
CA VAL A 379 12.67 -11.09 -11.88
C VAL A 379 11.59 -12.03 -11.36
N PHE A 380 10.91 -12.82 -12.22
CA PHE A 380 9.88 -13.76 -11.77
C PHE A 380 10.44 -14.86 -10.88
N TYR A 381 11.65 -15.35 -11.16
CA TYR A 381 12.35 -16.30 -10.27
C TYR A 381 12.74 -15.64 -8.95
N PHE A 382 13.20 -14.40 -8.98
CA PHE A 382 13.47 -13.61 -7.78
C PHE A 382 12.20 -13.43 -6.93
N LEU A 383 11.06 -13.08 -7.56
CA LEU A 383 9.77 -12.95 -6.88
C LEU A 383 9.32 -14.27 -6.24
N ALA A 384 9.50 -15.38 -6.96
CA ALA A 384 9.18 -16.72 -6.43
C ALA A 384 10.08 -17.07 -5.23
N ALA A 385 11.37 -16.77 -5.32
CA ALA A 385 12.31 -16.98 -4.22
C ALA A 385 11.97 -16.11 -3.00
N THR A 386 11.67 -14.83 -3.20
CA THR A 386 11.32 -13.93 -2.09
C THR A 386 10.02 -14.34 -1.42
N ILE A 387 8.99 -14.79 -2.14
CA ILE A 387 7.75 -15.24 -1.52
C ILE A 387 7.94 -16.56 -0.75
N VAL A 388 8.83 -17.45 -1.22
CA VAL A 388 9.23 -18.65 -0.47
C VAL A 388 9.96 -18.27 0.83
N VAL A 389 10.89 -17.30 0.77
CA VAL A 389 11.56 -16.78 1.97
C VAL A 389 10.55 -16.14 2.93
N ALA A 390 9.61 -15.36 2.42
CA ALA A 390 8.52 -14.82 3.24
C ALA A 390 7.72 -15.94 3.93
N ASN A 391 7.41 -17.00 3.19
CA ASN A 391 6.71 -18.18 3.73
C ASN A 391 7.50 -18.91 4.81
N MET A 392 8.84 -18.97 4.69
CA MET A 392 9.70 -19.54 5.74
C MET A 392 9.60 -18.74 7.05
N PHE A 393 9.59 -17.40 7.00
CA PHE A 393 9.35 -16.59 8.19
C PHE A 393 8.01 -16.92 8.85
N ILE A 394 6.95 -17.09 8.05
CA ILE A 394 5.62 -17.49 8.55
C ILE A 394 5.66 -18.92 9.15
N PHE A 395 6.35 -19.85 8.50
CA PHE A 395 6.52 -21.22 8.99
C PHE A 395 7.20 -21.27 10.35
N PHE A 396 8.22 -20.45 10.59
CA PHE A 396 8.94 -20.40 11.86
C PHE A 396 8.31 -19.45 12.90
N THR A 397 7.17 -18.83 12.58
CA THR A 397 6.42 -18.01 13.55
C THR A 397 5.83 -18.93 14.62
N PRO A 398 6.04 -18.68 15.92
CA PRO A 398 5.37 -19.42 16.99
C PRO A 398 3.86 -19.32 16.85
N LEU A 399 3.17 -20.42 17.11
CA LEU A 399 1.70 -20.44 17.16
C LEU A 399 1.22 -19.64 18.37
N THR A 400 0.11 -18.95 18.22
CA THR A 400 -0.61 -18.36 19.37
C THR A 400 -1.34 -19.48 20.13
N PRO A 401 -1.63 -19.31 21.43
CA PRO A 401 -2.36 -20.33 22.19
C PRO A 401 -3.66 -20.78 21.54
N ALA A 402 -4.40 -19.84 20.94
CA ALA A 402 -5.64 -20.14 20.21
C ALA A 402 -5.42 -20.97 18.93
N GLU A 403 -4.25 -20.81 18.27
CA GLU A 403 -3.88 -21.62 17.11
C GLU A 403 -3.37 -23.01 17.51
N GLU A 404 -2.68 -23.11 18.64
CA GLU A 404 -2.28 -24.41 19.19
C GLU A 404 -3.48 -25.26 19.57
N GLU A 405 -4.49 -24.67 20.19
CA GLU A 405 -5.73 -25.34 20.54
C GLU A 405 -6.48 -25.86 19.31
N ARG A 406 -6.57 -25.03 18.25
CA ARG A 406 -7.15 -25.42 16.95
C ARG A 406 -6.36 -26.51 16.22
N ALA A 407 -5.04 -26.52 16.36
CA ALA A 407 -4.20 -27.53 15.73
C ALA A 407 -4.28 -28.90 16.42
N ARG A 408 -4.79 -28.94 17.65
CA ARG A 408 -5.02 -30.18 18.43
C ARG A 408 -6.43 -30.75 18.27
N ALA A 409 -7.40 -29.94 17.79
CA ALA A 409 -8.79 -30.32 17.54
C ALA A 409 -8.96 -30.83 16.08
#